data_e46a9ebafe81849aa25b2e5d9b30f754
#
_entry.id   e46a9ebafe81849aa25b2e5d9b30f754
#
_cell.length_a   1.000
_cell.length_b   1.000
_cell.length_c   1.000
_cell.angle_alpha   90.00
_cell.angle_beta   90.00
_cell.angle_gamma   90.00
#
_symmetry.space_group_name_H-M   'P 1'
#
loop_
_entity.id
_entity.type
_entity.pdbx_description
1 polymer ?
#
loop_
_entity_poly.entity_id
_entity_poly.type
_entity_poly.pdbx_seq_one_letter_code
_entity_poly.pdbx_strand_id
1 'polypeptide(L)'
;MYDILVLGAGISGLSAALHAAEKGFSVVILTKGAKPDGSSNYAQGGIATVTEKTDKFKFHIDDTLEAGAGLCKKEPVNILTKSGPDTIRQLVKWGVQFTPSPADKTQFDLHLEGGHSHHRILHAADLTGKEIMRALLCELHKQKNIDYLENC
;
A
#
# COMPACT_ATOMS: atom_id res chain seq x y z
N MET A 1 23.88 -6.84 15.38
CA MET A 1 23.35 -5.52 15.81
C MET A 1 22.48 -5.02 14.66
N TYR A 2 21.32 -4.44 14.95
CA TYR A 2 20.42 -3.90 13.89
C TYR A 2 20.42 -2.37 13.98
N ASP A 3 20.29 -1.74 12.82
CA ASP A 3 20.15 -0.28 12.70
C ASP A 3 18.72 0.16 13.02
N ILE A 4 17.73 -0.66 12.64
CA ILE A 4 16.30 -0.34 12.73
C ILE A 4 15.50 -1.50 13.32
N LEU A 5 14.67 -1.20 14.31
CA LEU A 5 13.66 -2.07 14.87
C LEU A 5 12.27 -1.64 14.38
N VAL A 6 11.54 -2.56 13.75
CA VAL A 6 10.14 -2.35 13.31
C VAL A 6 9.21 -3.18 14.18
N LEU A 7 8.25 -2.53 14.83
CA LEU A 7 7.23 -3.19 15.63
C LEU A 7 5.94 -3.34 14.83
N GLY A 8 5.61 -4.57 14.50
CA GLY A 8 4.43 -4.94 13.72
C GLY A 8 4.71 -5.20 12.25
N ALA A 9 4.04 -6.22 11.72
CA ALA A 9 4.22 -6.76 10.37
C ALA A 9 3.00 -6.50 9.45
N GLY A 10 2.26 -5.43 9.67
CA GLY A 10 1.26 -4.94 8.73
C GLY A 10 1.93 -4.25 7.53
N ILE A 11 1.12 -3.79 6.56
CA ILE A 11 1.61 -3.13 5.33
C ILE A 11 2.62 -2.02 5.64
N SER A 12 2.33 -1.17 6.63
CA SER A 12 3.22 -0.05 6.99
C SER A 12 4.57 -0.52 7.51
N GLY A 13 4.58 -1.52 8.41
CA GLY A 13 5.83 -2.06 8.96
C GLY A 13 6.68 -2.74 7.90
N LEU A 14 6.07 -3.60 7.07
CA LEU A 14 6.77 -4.27 5.98
C LEU A 14 7.30 -3.27 4.95
N SER A 15 6.52 -2.26 4.57
CA SER A 15 6.97 -1.22 3.64
C SER A 15 8.15 -0.42 4.19
N ALA A 16 8.08 -0.03 5.47
CA ALA A 16 9.18 0.69 6.13
C ALA A 16 10.47 -0.15 6.16
N ALA A 17 10.34 -1.44 6.51
CA ALA A 17 11.47 -2.37 6.56
C ALA A 17 12.11 -2.55 5.18
N LEU A 18 11.31 -2.77 4.13
CA LEU A 18 11.80 -2.93 2.76
C LEU A 18 12.52 -1.67 2.26
N HIS A 19 11.94 -0.50 2.48
CA HIS A 19 12.60 0.76 2.11
C HIS A 19 13.92 1.00 2.87
N ALA A 20 13.97 0.64 4.15
CA ALA A 20 15.20 0.74 4.93
C ALA A 20 16.27 -0.24 4.41
N ALA A 21 15.88 -1.48 4.13
CA ALA A 21 16.77 -2.49 3.60
C ALA A 21 17.32 -2.15 2.20
N GLU A 22 16.48 -1.59 1.32
CA GLU A 22 16.91 -1.09 -0.01
C GLU A 22 17.98 0.03 0.11
N LYS A 23 18.01 0.74 1.25
CA LYS A 23 19.04 1.75 1.58
C LYS A 23 20.26 1.18 2.29
N GLY A 24 20.32 -0.13 2.49
CA GLY A 24 21.44 -0.83 3.10
C GLY A 24 21.40 -0.94 4.62
N PHE A 25 20.33 -0.50 5.29
CA PHE A 25 20.18 -0.68 6.74
C PHE A 25 19.87 -2.14 7.10
N SER A 26 20.40 -2.59 8.23
CA SER A 26 20.03 -3.86 8.86
C SER A 26 18.76 -3.66 9.70
N VAL A 27 17.74 -4.48 9.44
CA VAL A 27 16.41 -4.32 10.02
C VAL A 27 15.98 -5.57 10.75
N VAL A 28 15.36 -5.42 11.92
CA VAL A 28 14.60 -6.49 12.55
C VAL A 28 13.13 -6.12 12.68
N ILE A 29 12.25 -7.02 12.27
CA ILE A 29 10.80 -6.88 12.43
C ILE A 29 10.35 -7.80 13.55
N LEU A 30 9.63 -7.26 14.53
CA LEU A 30 9.00 -8.04 15.60
C LEU A 30 7.49 -8.03 15.39
N THR A 31 6.86 -9.21 15.50
CA THR A 31 5.41 -9.33 15.47
C THR A 31 4.89 -10.26 16.56
N LYS A 32 3.74 -9.91 17.15
CA LYS A 32 3.11 -10.71 18.19
C LYS A 32 2.47 -12.01 17.71
N GLY A 33 2.21 -12.15 16.43
CA GLY A 33 1.58 -13.33 15.82
C GLY A 33 2.35 -13.88 14.64
N ALA A 34 1.85 -14.97 14.07
CA ALA A 34 2.41 -15.59 12.86
C ALA A 34 2.10 -14.77 11.59
N LYS A 35 2.84 -15.00 10.54
CA LYS A 35 2.57 -14.46 9.18
C LYS A 35 1.31 -15.13 8.59
N PRO A 36 0.49 -14.42 7.87
CA PRO A 36 0.25 -12.98 7.70
C PRO A 36 -0.93 -12.48 8.57
N ASP A 37 -0.90 -12.75 9.86
CA ASP A 37 -2.00 -12.42 10.77
C ASP A 37 -2.10 -10.90 11.00
N GLY A 38 -3.28 -10.32 10.73
CA GLY A 38 -3.52 -8.88 10.92
C GLY A 38 -4.53 -8.28 9.93
N SER A 39 -5.05 -7.09 10.28
CA SER A 39 -6.09 -6.39 9.50
C SER A 39 -5.71 -6.15 8.05
N SER A 40 -4.44 -5.94 7.76
CA SER A 40 -3.96 -5.72 6.39
C SER A 40 -4.26 -6.89 5.46
N ASN A 41 -4.21 -8.14 5.97
CA ASN A 41 -4.47 -9.33 5.17
C ASN A 41 -5.96 -9.49 4.82
N TYR A 42 -6.84 -8.88 5.60
CA TYR A 42 -8.29 -8.96 5.44
C TYR A 42 -8.91 -7.73 4.77
N ALA A 43 -8.09 -6.75 4.39
CA ALA A 43 -8.58 -5.55 3.70
C ALA A 43 -9.11 -5.93 2.30
N GLN A 44 -10.40 -5.62 2.06
CA GLN A 44 -11.09 -5.98 0.83
C GLN A 44 -11.01 -4.88 -0.23
N GLY A 45 -11.31 -3.64 0.11
CA GLY A 45 -11.37 -2.52 -0.82
C GLY A 45 -10.19 -2.44 -1.79
N GLY A 46 -9.64 -1.28 -1.95
CA GLY A 46 -8.52 -1.09 -2.85
C GLY A 46 -7.63 0.05 -2.39
N ILE A 47 -6.80 0.55 -3.30
CA ILE A 47 -5.98 1.73 -3.08
C ILE A 47 -6.45 2.84 -4.01
N ALA A 48 -6.91 3.95 -3.40
CA ALA A 48 -7.28 5.14 -4.15
C ALA A 48 -6.04 5.90 -4.63
N THR A 49 -5.89 6.08 -5.94
CA THR A 49 -4.82 6.91 -6.49
C THR A 49 -5.15 7.40 -7.90
N VAL A 50 -4.62 8.57 -8.25
CA VAL A 50 -4.80 9.19 -9.56
C VAL A 50 -3.86 8.51 -10.55
N THR A 51 -4.41 7.68 -11.44
CA THR A 51 -3.67 7.00 -12.52
C THR A 51 -4.18 7.39 -13.90
N GLU A 52 -5.47 7.75 -14.01
CA GLU A 52 -6.11 8.12 -15.26
C GLU A 52 -5.91 9.59 -15.63
N LYS A 53 -5.83 9.89 -16.94
CA LYS A 53 -5.71 11.26 -17.47
C LYS A 53 -6.93 12.14 -17.18
N THR A 54 -8.08 11.52 -17.00
CA THR A 54 -9.36 12.19 -16.70
C THR A 54 -9.49 12.59 -15.24
N ASP A 55 -8.73 11.94 -14.33
CA ASP A 55 -8.69 12.27 -12.91
C ASP A 55 -7.55 13.27 -12.58
N LYS A 56 -7.69 14.00 -11.48
CA LYS A 56 -6.72 15.00 -11.01
C LYS A 56 -6.52 14.87 -9.50
N PHE A 57 -5.31 15.16 -9.04
CA PHE A 57 -5.03 15.23 -7.60
C PHE A 57 -5.98 16.17 -6.85
N LYS A 58 -6.37 17.28 -7.49
CA LYS A 58 -7.33 18.21 -6.89
C LYS A 58 -8.66 17.52 -6.56
N PHE A 59 -9.20 16.73 -7.48
CA PHE A 59 -10.47 16.01 -7.25
C PHE A 59 -10.33 15.00 -6.11
N HIS A 60 -9.24 14.23 -6.09
CA HIS A 60 -9.00 13.27 -5.00
C HIS A 60 -8.81 13.96 -3.63
N ILE A 61 -8.15 15.12 -3.60
CA ILE A 61 -7.98 15.93 -2.39
C ILE A 61 -9.34 16.44 -1.90
N ASP A 62 -10.13 17.03 -2.81
CA ASP A 62 -11.43 17.60 -2.48
C ASP A 62 -12.39 16.52 -1.96
N ASP A 63 -12.48 15.37 -2.65
CA ASP A 63 -13.26 14.20 -2.23
C ASP A 63 -12.84 13.71 -0.82
N THR A 64 -11.53 13.64 -0.56
CA THR A 64 -11.01 13.19 0.74
C THR A 64 -11.35 14.18 1.87
N LEU A 65 -11.26 15.48 1.60
CA LEU A 65 -11.60 16.51 2.59
C LEU A 65 -13.09 16.55 2.87
N GLU A 66 -13.93 16.35 1.85
CA GLU A 66 -15.38 16.28 1.97
C GLU A 66 -15.80 15.06 2.79
N ALA A 67 -15.34 13.87 2.42
CA ALA A 67 -15.61 12.64 3.15
C ALA A 67 -15.12 12.67 4.60
N GLY A 68 -14.03 13.38 4.85
CA GLY A 68 -13.46 13.56 6.19
C GLY A 68 -14.23 14.52 7.09
N ALA A 69 -15.26 15.21 6.59
CA ALA A 69 -16.19 16.05 7.35
C ALA A 69 -15.52 16.99 8.38
N GLY A 70 -14.40 17.60 8.00
CA GLY A 70 -13.64 18.54 8.83
C GLY A 70 -12.59 17.91 9.75
N LEU A 71 -12.47 16.60 9.80
CA LEU A 71 -11.44 15.89 10.59
C LEU A 71 -10.07 15.85 9.89
N CYS A 72 -10.04 16.05 8.58
CA CYS A 72 -8.81 15.97 7.79
C CYS A 72 -7.97 17.25 7.89
N LYS A 73 -6.66 17.07 8.02
CA LYS A 73 -5.69 18.15 7.81
C LYS A 73 -5.30 18.19 6.33
N LYS A 74 -5.40 19.33 5.70
CA LYS A 74 -5.18 19.51 4.25
C LYS A 74 -3.78 19.12 3.80
N GLU A 75 -2.76 19.45 4.57
CA GLU A 75 -1.37 19.18 4.21
C GLU A 75 -1.07 17.67 4.13
N PRO A 76 -1.38 16.82 5.15
CA PRO A 76 -1.24 15.37 5.03
C PRO A 76 -2.06 14.78 3.87
N VAL A 77 -3.28 15.25 3.61
CA VAL A 77 -4.08 14.80 2.45
C VAL A 77 -3.38 15.09 1.14
N ASN A 78 -2.78 16.28 0.98
CA ASN A 78 -2.00 16.61 -0.22
C ASN A 78 -0.78 15.69 -0.39
N ILE A 79 -0.05 15.41 0.68
CA ILE A 79 1.11 14.51 0.64
C ILE A 79 0.66 13.10 0.23
N LEU A 80 -0.36 12.56 0.91
CA LEU A 80 -0.88 11.22 0.67
C LEU A 80 -1.34 11.04 -0.78
N THR A 81 -2.20 11.94 -1.27
CA THR A 81 -2.77 11.82 -2.62
C THR A 81 -1.72 11.98 -3.72
N LYS A 82 -0.78 12.90 -3.56
CA LYS A 82 0.28 13.13 -4.56
C LYS A 82 1.32 12.02 -4.62
N SER A 83 1.59 11.35 -3.50
CA SER A 83 2.52 10.21 -3.46
C SER A 83 1.88 8.89 -3.94
N GLY A 84 0.57 8.85 -4.10
CA GLY A 84 -0.16 7.64 -4.49
C GLY A 84 0.39 6.93 -5.73
N PRO A 85 0.58 7.60 -6.88
CA PRO A 85 1.12 6.95 -8.08
C PRO A 85 2.51 6.34 -7.89
N ASP A 86 3.40 7.00 -7.13
CA ASP A 86 4.72 6.45 -6.82
C ASP A 86 4.63 5.24 -5.91
N THR A 87 3.72 5.27 -4.95
CA THR A 87 3.44 4.13 -4.07
C THR A 87 2.96 2.92 -4.87
N ILE A 88 2.06 3.10 -5.83
CA ILE A 88 1.60 2.01 -6.71
C ILE A 88 2.77 1.45 -7.54
N ARG A 89 3.60 2.31 -8.13
CA ARG A 89 4.79 1.84 -8.87
C ARG A 89 5.72 1.01 -8.00
N GLN A 90 5.92 1.42 -6.75
CA GLN A 90 6.76 0.67 -5.80
C GLN A 90 6.13 -0.67 -5.43
N LEU A 91 4.82 -0.72 -5.18
CA LEU A 91 4.11 -1.97 -4.89
C LEU A 91 4.19 -2.96 -6.06
N VAL A 92 4.01 -2.49 -7.29
CA VAL A 92 4.18 -3.30 -8.50
C VAL A 92 5.62 -3.81 -8.63
N LYS A 93 6.62 -2.96 -8.37
CA LYS A 93 8.05 -3.35 -8.33
C LYS A 93 8.30 -4.45 -7.30
N TRP A 94 7.64 -4.42 -6.15
CA TRP A 94 7.70 -5.47 -5.12
C TRP A 94 6.81 -6.69 -5.44
N GLY A 95 6.16 -6.71 -6.61
CA GLY A 95 5.45 -7.88 -7.12
C GLY A 95 3.97 -7.96 -6.77
N VAL A 96 3.34 -6.84 -6.40
CA VAL A 96 1.88 -6.77 -6.26
C VAL A 96 1.24 -6.84 -7.64
N GLN A 97 0.26 -7.73 -7.78
CA GLN A 97 -0.50 -7.96 -9.01
C GLN A 97 -1.90 -7.36 -8.87
N PHE A 98 -2.05 -6.11 -9.29
CA PHE A 98 -3.37 -5.49 -9.41
C PHE A 98 -4.14 -6.06 -10.59
N THR A 99 -5.47 -6.06 -10.50
CA THR A 99 -6.35 -6.53 -11.57
C THR A 99 -6.17 -5.68 -12.83
N PRO A 100 -5.82 -6.27 -13.97
CA PRO A 100 -5.67 -5.54 -15.22
C PRO A 100 -7.03 -5.21 -15.82
N SER A 101 -7.14 -4.09 -16.54
CA SER A 101 -8.36 -3.71 -17.25
C SER A 101 -8.78 -4.78 -18.27
N PRO A 102 -10.06 -5.12 -18.35
CA PRO A 102 -10.57 -6.02 -19.39
C PRO A 102 -10.33 -5.50 -20.82
N ALA A 103 -10.40 -4.19 -21.02
CA ALA A 103 -10.26 -3.54 -22.31
C ALA A 103 -8.79 -3.39 -22.75
N ASP A 104 -7.89 -3.13 -21.81
CA ASP A 104 -6.46 -2.95 -22.09
C ASP A 104 -5.63 -3.52 -20.94
N LYS A 105 -5.01 -4.67 -21.16
CA LYS A 105 -4.22 -5.38 -20.14
C LYS A 105 -2.95 -4.64 -19.69
N THR A 106 -2.60 -3.54 -20.32
CA THR A 106 -1.49 -2.67 -19.90
C THR A 106 -1.92 -1.63 -18.85
N GLN A 107 -3.22 -1.50 -18.64
CA GLN A 107 -3.83 -0.60 -17.65
C GLN A 107 -4.46 -1.39 -16.51
N PHE A 108 -4.71 -0.73 -15.39
CA PHE A 108 -5.40 -1.32 -14.25
C PHE A 108 -6.92 -1.19 -14.41
N ASP A 109 -7.65 -2.16 -13.87
CA ASP A 109 -9.07 -2.03 -13.64
C ASP A 109 -9.32 -1.14 -12.43
N LEU A 110 -10.12 -0.09 -12.61
CA LEU A 110 -10.36 0.91 -11.58
C LEU A 110 -11.82 0.92 -11.17
N HIS A 111 -12.07 0.79 -9.88
CA HIS A 111 -13.40 0.91 -9.32
C HIS A 111 -13.71 2.34 -8.87
N LEU A 112 -15.00 2.65 -8.80
CA LEU A 112 -15.55 3.81 -8.13
C LEU A 112 -16.20 3.35 -6.82
N GLU A 113 -15.75 3.91 -5.71
CA GLU A 113 -16.34 3.67 -4.39
C GLU A 113 -16.97 4.94 -3.83
N GLY A 114 -17.79 4.80 -2.76
CA GLY A 114 -18.44 5.94 -2.10
C GLY A 114 -17.43 7.00 -1.64
N GLY A 115 -17.78 8.26 -1.81
CA GLY A 115 -16.91 9.40 -1.48
C GLY A 115 -15.88 9.73 -2.56
N HIS A 116 -15.85 9.03 -3.69
CA HIS A 116 -14.97 9.34 -4.82
C HIS A 116 -15.76 9.84 -6.03
N SER A 117 -15.30 10.91 -6.65
CA SER A 117 -15.89 11.49 -7.87
C SER A 117 -15.40 10.83 -9.17
N HIS A 118 -14.34 10.02 -9.11
CA HIS A 118 -13.71 9.38 -10.26
C HIS A 118 -13.34 7.93 -9.95
N HIS A 119 -13.28 7.08 -11.00
CA HIS A 119 -12.73 5.74 -10.91
C HIS A 119 -11.23 5.84 -10.63
N ARG A 120 -10.80 5.46 -9.42
CA ARG A 120 -9.39 5.55 -8.99
C ARG A 120 -8.96 4.47 -8.01
N ILE A 121 -9.83 3.49 -7.75
CA ILE A 121 -9.55 2.44 -6.80
C ILE A 121 -8.92 1.25 -7.52
N LEU A 122 -7.60 1.06 -7.33
CA LEU A 122 -6.91 -0.14 -7.76
C LEU A 122 -7.23 -1.28 -6.80
N HIS A 123 -7.48 -2.46 -7.34
CA HIS A 123 -7.81 -3.64 -6.55
C HIS A 123 -7.09 -4.90 -7.07
N ALA A 124 -7.06 -5.94 -6.25
CA ALA A 124 -6.57 -7.27 -6.62
C ALA A 124 -7.67 -8.29 -6.26
N ALA A 125 -8.53 -8.59 -7.23
CA ALA A 125 -9.75 -9.37 -7.03
C ALA A 125 -10.54 -8.87 -5.79
N ASP A 126 -10.98 -9.77 -4.89
CA ASP A 126 -11.80 -9.42 -3.73
C ASP A 126 -10.98 -9.16 -2.45
N LEU A 127 -9.67 -9.38 -2.48
CA LEU A 127 -8.79 -9.32 -1.30
C LEU A 127 -7.49 -8.59 -1.59
N THR A 128 -7.59 -7.30 -1.89
CA THR A 128 -6.43 -6.45 -2.23
C THR A 128 -5.35 -6.48 -1.14
N GLY A 129 -5.75 -6.43 0.13
CA GLY A 129 -4.81 -6.50 1.24
C GLY A 129 -4.00 -7.81 1.28
N LYS A 130 -4.65 -8.95 1.00
CA LYS A 130 -3.99 -10.26 0.95
C LYS A 130 -2.91 -10.31 -0.14
N GLU A 131 -3.22 -9.77 -1.32
CA GLU A 131 -2.25 -9.71 -2.42
C GLU A 131 -1.05 -8.81 -2.08
N ILE A 132 -1.29 -7.63 -1.50
CA ILE A 132 -0.22 -6.74 -1.06
C ILE A 132 0.64 -7.45 0.00
N MET A 133 0.04 -8.05 1.02
CA MET A 133 0.77 -8.78 2.06
C MET A 133 1.59 -9.92 1.48
N ARG A 134 1.04 -10.70 0.54
CA ARG A 134 1.75 -11.77 -0.17
C ARG A 134 3.02 -11.23 -0.85
N ALA A 135 2.87 -10.14 -1.62
CA ALA A 135 3.98 -9.56 -2.37
C ALA A 135 5.06 -9.00 -1.46
N LEU A 136 4.68 -8.24 -0.43
CA LEU A 136 5.63 -7.66 0.53
C LEU A 136 6.40 -8.75 1.30
N LEU A 137 5.73 -9.80 1.75
CA LEU A 137 6.40 -10.93 2.41
C LEU A 137 7.34 -11.70 1.47
N CYS A 138 6.93 -11.91 0.21
CA CYS A 138 7.82 -12.49 -0.80
C CYS A 138 9.05 -11.63 -1.05
N GLU A 139 8.90 -10.31 -1.15
CA GLU A 139 10.02 -9.40 -1.34
C GLU A 139 10.94 -9.35 -0.11
N LEU A 140 10.35 -9.35 1.09
CA LEU A 140 11.10 -9.41 2.35
C LEU A 140 12.02 -10.63 2.42
N HIS A 141 11.56 -11.81 1.99
CA HIS A 141 12.38 -13.02 2.00
C HIS A 141 13.60 -12.99 1.06
N LYS A 142 13.63 -12.05 0.09
CA LYS A 142 14.79 -11.84 -0.79
C LYS A 142 15.86 -10.97 -0.14
N GLN A 143 15.49 -10.21 0.90
CA GLN A 143 16.39 -9.29 1.59
C GLN A 143 17.23 -10.03 2.61
N LYS A 144 18.56 -9.93 2.48
CA LYS A 144 19.53 -10.59 3.41
C LYS A 144 19.76 -9.80 4.70
N ASN A 145 19.33 -8.54 4.73
CA ASN A 145 19.52 -7.59 5.81
C ASN A 145 18.24 -7.32 6.60
N ILE A 146 17.23 -8.18 6.46
CA ILE A 146 16.01 -8.15 7.27
C ILE A 146 15.85 -9.47 8.02
N ASP A 147 15.78 -9.38 9.34
CA ASP A 147 15.33 -10.49 10.18
C ASP A 147 13.87 -10.28 10.59
N TYR A 148 13.14 -11.37 10.64
CA TYR A 148 11.71 -11.38 10.97
C TYR A 148 11.44 -12.36 12.11
N LEU A 149 11.02 -11.82 13.25
CA LEU A 149 10.78 -12.57 14.50
C LEU A 149 9.30 -12.58 14.83
N GLU A 150 8.72 -13.76 14.89
CA GLU A 150 7.30 -14.00 15.22
C GLU A 150 7.14 -14.33 16.72
N ASN A 151 5.90 -14.14 17.20
CA ASN A 151 5.51 -14.49 18.58
C ASN A 151 6.36 -13.80 19.67
N CYS A 152 6.68 -12.53 19.42
CA CYS A 152 7.45 -11.68 20.33
C CYS A 152 6.57 -10.67 21.08
#